data_4c88f85df947c8bd3ecb50de690d231b
#
_entry.id   4c88f85df947c8bd3ecb50de690d231b
#
_cell.length_a   1.000
_cell.length_b   1.000
_cell.length_c   1.000
_cell.angle_alpha   90.00
_cell.angle_beta   90.00
_cell.angle_gamma   90.00
#
_symmetry.space_group_name_H-M   'P 1'
#
loop_
_entity.id
_entity.type
_entity.pdbx_description
1 polymer ?
#
loop_
_entity_poly.entity_id
_entity_poly.type
_entity_poly.pdbx_seq_one_letter_code
_entity_poly.pdbx_strand_id
1 'polypeptide(L)'
;MEQRVKTKNISYFNPPVSNTKPVEKVNYVDVYQLITSGTLVEITNEIRSLCNPDLVKDLKATKLPHITSSGIFYTRCDDGLKYHNETICIDIDGMESEEQLQETKRILINDSCFYTL
;
A
#
# COMPACT_ATOMS: atom_id res chain seq x y z
N MET A 1 -3.80 17.05 -11.22
CA MET A 1 -3.10 16.04 -10.41
C MET A 1 -3.81 15.77 -9.10
N GLU A 2 -3.95 16.75 -8.22
CA GLU A 2 -4.63 16.57 -6.94
C GLU A 2 -6.05 16.04 -7.06
N GLN A 3 -6.82 16.51 -8.01
CA GLN A 3 -8.19 16.05 -8.23
C GLN A 3 -8.25 14.59 -8.65
N ARG A 4 -7.28 14.13 -9.45
CA ARG A 4 -7.18 12.73 -9.86
C ARG A 4 -6.93 11.81 -8.66
N VAL A 5 -6.03 12.21 -7.77
CA VAL A 5 -5.74 11.45 -6.56
C VAL A 5 -6.97 11.37 -5.66
N LYS A 6 -7.68 12.49 -5.49
CA LYS A 6 -8.87 12.56 -4.63
C LYS A 6 -10.02 11.69 -5.15
N THR A 7 -10.12 11.51 -6.46
CA THR A 7 -11.22 10.74 -7.05
C THR A 7 -10.91 9.24 -7.20
N LYS A 8 -9.65 8.84 -7.01
CA LYS A 8 -9.24 7.43 -7.13
C LYS A 8 -9.62 6.67 -5.87
N ASN A 9 -10.46 5.68 -6.04
CA ASN A 9 -10.93 4.83 -4.95
C ASN A 9 -10.29 3.45 -5.02
N ILE A 10 -10.05 2.90 -3.85
CA ILE A 10 -9.41 1.60 -3.65
C ILE A 10 -10.12 0.85 -2.53
N SER A 11 -9.91 -0.45 -2.46
CA SER A 11 -10.45 -1.27 -1.37
C SER A 11 -9.47 -1.35 -0.21
N TYR A 12 -10.01 -1.29 1.00
CA TYR A 12 -9.28 -1.41 2.25
C TYR A 12 -9.71 -2.69 2.97
N PHE A 13 -8.75 -3.45 3.46
CA PHE A 13 -8.98 -4.74 4.12
C PHE A 13 -8.37 -4.72 5.52
N ASN A 14 -9.14 -5.18 6.50
CA ASN A 14 -8.59 -5.40 7.83
C ASN A 14 -7.67 -6.63 7.84
N PRO A 15 -6.65 -6.65 8.73
CA PRO A 15 -5.87 -7.85 8.92
C PRO A 15 -6.74 -9.00 9.47
N PRO A 16 -6.35 -10.25 9.29
CA PRO A 16 -5.15 -10.73 8.60
C PRO A 16 -5.26 -10.72 7.07
N VAL A 17 -4.16 -10.98 6.39
CA VAL A 17 -4.11 -10.99 4.92
C VAL A 17 -5.05 -12.02 4.28
N SER A 18 -5.46 -13.04 5.04
CA SER A 18 -6.45 -14.02 4.59
C SER A 18 -7.86 -13.43 4.41
N ASN A 19 -8.13 -12.26 4.95
CA ASN A 19 -9.38 -11.55 4.70
C ASN A 19 -9.41 -11.09 3.24
N THR A 20 -10.37 -11.60 2.48
CA THR A 20 -10.55 -11.29 1.07
C THR A 20 -11.72 -10.35 0.81
N LYS A 21 -12.49 -10.04 1.84
CA LYS A 21 -13.63 -9.11 1.76
C LYS A 21 -13.20 -7.72 2.23
N PRO A 22 -13.40 -6.68 1.40
CA PRO A 22 -13.05 -5.33 1.82
C PRO A 22 -13.99 -4.83 2.91
N VAL A 23 -13.45 -4.03 3.83
CA VAL A 23 -14.24 -3.38 4.88
C VAL A 23 -14.90 -2.13 4.32
N GLU A 24 -14.13 -1.34 3.59
CA GLU A 24 -14.61 -0.07 3.05
C GLU A 24 -13.82 0.34 1.80
N LYS A 25 -14.38 1.32 1.13
CA LYS A 25 -13.76 2.00 0.01
C LYS A 25 -13.08 3.26 0.54
N VAL A 26 -11.80 3.44 0.21
CA VAL A 26 -11.01 4.61 0.63
C VAL A 26 -10.34 5.23 -0.59
N ASN A 27 -9.77 6.42 -0.44
CA ASN A 27 -8.96 7.04 -1.47
C ASN A 27 -7.50 7.13 -1.02
N TYR A 28 -6.61 7.59 -1.91
CA TYR A 28 -5.19 7.68 -1.58
C TYR A 28 -4.88 8.67 -0.46
N VAL A 29 -5.71 9.70 -0.27
CA VAL A 29 -5.54 10.65 0.84
C VAL A 29 -5.81 9.95 2.17
N ASP A 30 -6.83 9.09 2.23
CA ASP A 30 -7.12 8.30 3.42
C ASP A 30 -5.94 7.37 3.78
N VAL A 31 -5.32 6.76 2.79
CA VAL A 31 -4.13 5.91 2.99
C VAL A 31 -2.96 6.74 3.51
N TYR A 32 -2.74 7.90 2.93
CA TYR A 32 -1.69 8.83 3.38
C TYR A 32 -1.91 9.21 4.86
N GLN A 33 -3.14 9.54 5.23
CA GLN A 33 -3.48 9.87 6.61
C GLN A 33 -3.28 8.69 7.55
N LEU A 34 -3.62 7.48 7.13
CA LEU A 34 -3.38 6.26 7.91
C LEU A 34 -1.88 6.08 8.20
N ILE A 35 -1.05 6.27 7.19
CA ILE A 35 0.41 6.12 7.32
C ILE A 35 1.02 7.20 8.22
N THR A 36 0.55 8.45 8.08
CA THR A 36 1.17 9.60 8.77
C THR A 36 0.57 9.91 10.13
N SER A 37 -0.60 9.36 10.46
CA SER A 37 -1.31 9.65 11.71
C SER A 37 -0.74 8.99 12.96
N GLY A 38 0.21 8.07 12.80
CA GLY A 38 0.75 7.31 13.92
C GLY A 38 -0.02 6.05 14.29
N THR A 39 -1.12 5.77 13.62
CA THR A 39 -1.94 4.57 13.89
C THR A 39 -1.15 3.28 13.76
N LEU A 40 -0.21 3.20 12.81
CA LEU A 40 0.57 2.01 12.52
C LEU A 40 1.96 2.02 13.15
N VAL A 41 2.29 3.01 13.99
CA VAL A 41 3.64 3.19 14.53
C VAL A 41 4.08 1.98 15.36
N GLU A 42 3.25 1.52 16.29
CA GLU A 42 3.61 0.41 17.18
C GLU A 42 3.90 -0.86 16.41
N ILE A 43 3.00 -1.24 15.51
CA ILE A 43 3.18 -2.47 14.72
C ILE A 43 4.35 -2.34 13.75
N THR A 44 4.57 -1.17 13.18
CA THR A 44 5.71 -0.92 12.30
C THR A 44 7.03 -1.07 13.05
N ASN A 45 7.12 -0.51 14.25
CA ASN A 45 8.31 -0.62 15.07
C ASN A 45 8.56 -2.06 15.52
N GLU A 46 7.51 -2.78 15.85
CA GLU A 46 7.60 -4.20 16.19
C GLU A 46 8.16 -5.01 15.03
N ILE A 47 7.64 -4.81 13.84
CA ILE A 47 8.13 -5.48 12.62
C ILE A 47 9.60 -5.16 12.37
N ARG A 48 9.99 -3.89 12.49
CA ARG A 48 11.36 -3.43 12.25
C ARG A 48 12.34 -3.97 13.28
N SER A 49 11.89 -4.33 14.47
CA SER A 49 12.74 -4.91 15.52
C SER A 49 13.06 -6.39 15.29
N LEU A 50 12.35 -7.06 14.39
CA LEU A 50 12.54 -8.47 14.12
C LEU A 50 13.69 -8.71 13.15
N CYS A 51 14.53 -9.70 13.46
CA CYS A 51 15.65 -10.10 12.60
C CYS A 51 15.31 -11.32 11.72
N ASN A 52 14.33 -12.14 12.14
CA ASN A 52 13.95 -13.35 11.42
C ASN A 52 12.97 -13.00 10.29
N PRO A 53 13.32 -13.26 9.01
CA PRO A 53 12.43 -12.93 7.88
C PRO A 53 11.08 -13.64 7.92
N ASP A 54 11.01 -14.85 8.45
CA ASP A 54 9.75 -15.60 8.54
C ASP A 54 8.81 -14.96 9.56
N LEU A 55 9.34 -14.48 10.68
CA LEU A 55 8.56 -13.75 11.68
C LEU A 55 8.08 -12.40 11.14
N VAL A 56 8.93 -11.71 10.39
CA VAL A 56 8.55 -10.44 9.74
C VAL A 56 7.39 -10.67 8.79
N LYS A 57 7.48 -11.68 7.94
CA LYS A 57 6.42 -12.01 6.99
C LYS A 57 5.12 -12.37 7.69
N ASP A 58 5.20 -13.19 8.73
CA ASP A 58 4.04 -13.61 9.51
C ASP A 58 3.36 -12.43 10.19
N LEU A 59 4.14 -11.56 10.82
CA LEU A 59 3.60 -10.40 11.53
C LEU A 59 2.96 -9.40 10.56
N LYS A 60 3.55 -9.17 9.40
CA LYS A 60 2.94 -8.36 8.34
C LYS A 60 1.59 -8.94 7.89
N ALA A 61 1.55 -10.24 7.68
CA ALA A 61 0.35 -10.92 7.21
C ALA A 61 -0.79 -10.90 8.23
N THR A 62 -0.47 -10.95 9.51
CA THR A 62 -1.47 -11.08 10.58
C THR A 62 -1.89 -9.75 11.21
N LYS A 63 -1.06 -8.72 11.14
CA LYS A 63 -1.27 -7.47 11.89
C LYS A 63 -1.47 -6.22 11.04
N LEU A 64 -0.96 -6.20 9.81
CA LEU A 64 -1.10 -5.01 8.97
C LEU A 64 -2.36 -5.07 8.12
N PRO A 65 -3.07 -3.95 8.00
CA PRO A 65 -4.11 -3.82 6.97
C PRO A 65 -3.48 -3.82 5.59
N HIS A 66 -4.29 -4.02 4.58
CA HIS A 66 -3.82 -3.98 3.20
C HIS A 66 -4.84 -3.32 2.29
N ILE A 67 -4.38 -2.92 1.11
CA ILE A 67 -5.18 -2.21 0.12
C ILE A 67 -4.97 -2.83 -1.26
N THR A 68 -5.93 -2.58 -2.14
CA THR A 68 -5.78 -2.87 -3.56
C THR A 68 -5.68 -1.55 -4.31
N SER A 69 -4.46 -1.14 -4.64
CA SER A 69 -4.16 0.21 -5.12
C SER A 69 -4.70 0.53 -6.52
N SER A 70 -5.05 -0.47 -7.32
CA SER A 70 -5.52 -0.28 -8.70
C SER A 70 -7.02 -0.34 -8.86
N GLY A 71 -7.78 -0.53 -7.79
CA GLY A 71 -9.23 -0.56 -7.93
C GLY A 71 -9.99 -1.04 -6.71
N ILE A 72 -11.27 -1.22 -6.92
CA ILE A 72 -12.23 -1.66 -5.91
C ILE A 72 -12.64 -3.09 -6.22
N PHE A 73 -12.67 -3.93 -5.19
CA PHE A 73 -13.02 -5.34 -5.29
C PHE A 73 -14.25 -5.68 -4.46
N TYR A 74 -15.08 -6.59 -4.95
CA TYR A 74 -16.09 -7.28 -4.12
C TYR A 74 -15.42 -8.30 -3.22
N THR A 75 -14.47 -9.03 -3.78
CA THR A 75 -13.62 -10.00 -3.10
C THR A 75 -12.24 -9.93 -3.74
N ARG A 76 -11.20 -10.02 -2.96
CA ARG A 76 -9.82 -9.95 -3.47
C ARG A 76 -9.44 -11.28 -4.15
N CYS A 77 -9.80 -11.40 -5.40
CA CYS A 77 -9.46 -12.51 -6.29
C CYS A 77 -9.53 -12.01 -7.74
N ASP A 78 -9.07 -12.82 -8.67
CA ASP A 78 -8.96 -12.40 -10.07
C ASP A 78 -10.32 -11.98 -10.66
N ASP A 79 -11.38 -12.67 -10.30
CA ASP A 79 -12.73 -12.38 -10.79
C ASP A 79 -13.50 -11.38 -9.93
N GLY A 80 -12.88 -10.89 -8.86
CA GLY A 80 -13.55 -10.05 -7.86
C GLY A 80 -13.49 -8.55 -8.13
N LEU A 81 -12.84 -8.13 -9.19
CA LEU A 81 -12.69 -6.70 -9.50
C LEU A 81 -14.04 -6.08 -9.86
N LYS A 82 -14.42 -5.05 -9.09
CA LYS A 82 -15.63 -4.27 -9.36
C LYS A 82 -15.33 -3.08 -10.27
N TYR A 83 -14.24 -2.39 -10.02
CA TYR A 83 -13.90 -1.16 -10.72
C TYR A 83 -12.38 -0.96 -10.72
N HIS A 84 -11.81 -0.80 -11.91
CA HIS A 84 -10.40 -0.46 -12.08
C HIS A 84 -10.25 1.07 -12.12
N ASN A 85 -9.37 1.62 -11.32
CA ASN A 85 -9.22 3.07 -11.20
C ASN A 85 -8.19 3.69 -12.16
N GLU A 86 -7.76 2.93 -13.16
CA GLU A 86 -6.81 3.36 -14.19
C GLU A 86 -5.41 3.68 -13.66
N THR A 87 -5.05 3.13 -12.52
CA THR A 87 -3.69 3.22 -11.99
C THR A 87 -3.06 1.84 -11.88
N ILE A 88 -1.74 1.79 -11.97
CA ILE A 88 -0.96 0.59 -11.73
C ILE A 88 -0.04 0.82 -10.55
N CYS A 89 0.25 -0.25 -9.84
CA CYS A 89 1.23 -0.24 -8.75
C CYS A 89 2.51 -0.88 -9.26
N ILE A 90 3.63 -0.20 -9.08
CA ILE A 90 4.95 -0.73 -9.43
C ILE A 90 5.72 -0.97 -8.13
N ASP A 91 6.14 -2.20 -7.92
CA ASP A 91 6.91 -2.60 -6.76
C ASP A 91 8.36 -2.83 -7.20
N ILE A 92 9.29 -2.12 -6.59
CA ILE A 92 10.70 -2.17 -6.93
C ILE A 92 11.47 -2.73 -5.74
N ASP A 93 11.96 -3.95 -5.89
CA ASP A 93 12.72 -4.65 -4.86
C ASP A 93 14.23 -4.56 -5.11
N GLY A 94 15.00 -5.02 -4.14
CA GLY A 94 16.44 -5.18 -4.27
C GLY A 94 17.25 -3.92 -4.10
N MET A 95 16.71 -2.90 -3.42
CA MET A 95 17.46 -1.71 -3.05
C MET A 95 18.52 -2.06 -2.00
N GLU A 96 19.79 -1.85 -2.34
CA GLU A 96 20.91 -2.26 -1.49
C GLU A 96 21.42 -1.13 -0.60
N SER A 97 21.08 0.13 -0.89
CA SER A 97 21.55 1.28 -0.13
C SER A 97 20.50 2.39 -0.07
N GLU A 98 20.64 3.26 0.93
CA GLU A 98 19.80 4.45 1.05
C GLU A 98 19.99 5.38 -0.15
N GLU A 99 21.21 5.50 -0.66
CA GLU A 99 21.50 6.32 -1.84
C GLU A 99 20.74 5.83 -3.06
N GLN A 100 20.72 4.53 -3.28
CA GLN A 100 19.98 3.91 -4.38
C GLN A 100 18.48 4.17 -4.24
N LEU A 101 17.95 4.06 -3.04
CA LEU A 101 16.55 4.36 -2.74
C LEU A 101 16.20 5.80 -3.05
N GLN A 102 17.00 6.75 -2.60
CA GLN A 102 16.75 8.17 -2.80
C GLN A 102 16.86 8.55 -4.28
N GLU A 103 17.82 8.01 -5.01
CA GLU A 103 17.98 8.25 -6.45
C GLU A 103 16.78 7.71 -7.23
N THR A 104 16.31 6.51 -6.89
CA THR A 104 15.11 5.91 -7.51
C THR A 104 13.88 6.78 -7.25
N LYS A 105 13.69 7.24 -6.01
CA LYS A 105 12.60 8.15 -5.67
C LYS A 105 12.67 9.45 -6.48
N ARG A 106 13.87 10.02 -6.61
CA ARG A 106 14.07 11.25 -7.38
C ARG A 106 13.64 11.08 -8.83
N ILE A 107 14.04 9.97 -9.46
CA ILE A 107 13.67 9.65 -10.83
C ILE A 107 12.14 9.54 -10.97
N LEU A 108 11.50 8.81 -10.06
CA LEU A 108 10.05 8.59 -10.09
C LEU A 108 9.26 9.88 -9.84
N ILE A 109 9.70 10.72 -8.90
CA ILE A 109 9.05 11.99 -8.60
C ILE A 109 9.06 12.91 -9.82
N ASN A 110 10.14 12.89 -10.62
CA ASN A 110 10.27 13.71 -11.80
C ASN A 110 9.52 13.16 -13.03
N ASP A 111 9.00 11.95 -12.93
CA ASP A 111 8.19 11.34 -13.99
C ASP A 111 6.74 11.81 -13.86
N SER A 112 6.21 12.40 -14.93
CA SER A 112 4.86 12.96 -14.94
C SER A 112 3.75 11.90 -14.81
N CYS A 113 4.08 10.63 -14.97
CA CYS A 113 3.13 9.51 -14.82
C CYS A 113 2.89 9.10 -13.39
N PHE A 114 3.77 9.48 -12.46
CA PHE A 114 3.64 9.11 -11.05
C PHE A 114 3.02 10.24 -10.23
N TYR A 115 2.08 9.91 -9.37
CA TYR A 115 1.48 10.85 -8.43
C TYR A 115 1.48 10.39 -6.97
N THR A 116 1.93 9.18 -6.70
CA THR A 116 1.99 8.66 -5.33
C THR A 116 3.20 7.76 -5.20
N LEU A 117 4.05 8.02 -4.24
CA LEU A 117 5.26 7.23 -3.98
C LEU A 117 5.31 6.74 -2.53
#